data_0e03c5569fb8ca005a2446bd0735c0a1
#
_entry.id   0e03c5569fb8ca005a2446bd0735c0a1
#
_cell.length_a   1.000
_cell.length_b   1.000
_cell.length_c   1.000
_cell.angle_alpha   90.00
_cell.angle_beta   90.00
_cell.angle_gamma   90.00
#
_symmetry.space_group_name_H-M   'P 1'
#
loop_
_entity.id
_entity.type
_entity.pdbx_description
1 polymer ?
#
loop_
_entity_poly.entity_id
_entity_poly.type
_entity_poly.pdbx_seq_one_letter_code
_entity_poly.pdbx_strand_id
1 'polypeptide(L)'
;MAQRHDEITAAGGRVVGITIDSPLQNSALISKLDLPFPILSDPDRSGAITPFGVADEKDERIIARPATVIVDSSGSEIFRFVSRDFADRITEDSAVEALAGLGLGPTTQEAPQLGPASPGPRVLPIEHLRPYYRGARFAVIALSRRFPEIDEEA
;
A
#
# COMPACT_ATOMS: atom_id res chain seq x y z
N MET A 1 5.42 -3.91 -4.43
CA MET A 1 5.24 -3.05 -5.64
C MET A 1 6.55 -2.40 -6.10
N ALA A 2 7.29 -1.63 -5.29
CA ALA A 2 8.52 -0.98 -5.75
C ALA A 2 9.57 -1.96 -6.30
N GLN A 3 9.82 -3.06 -5.61
CA GLN A 3 10.78 -4.09 -6.05
C GLN A 3 10.36 -4.85 -7.32
N ARG A 4 9.08 -4.80 -7.67
CA ARG A 4 8.50 -5.47 -8.85
C ARG A 4 8.00 -4.48 -9.90
N HIS A 5 8.43 -3.21 -9.80
CA HIS A 5 7.97 -2.16 -10.69
C HIS A 5 8.25 -2.47 -12.17
N ASP A 6 9.43 -3.02 -12.45
CA ASP A 6 9.82 -3.40 -13.81
C ASP A 6 8.94 -4.53 -14.38
N GLU A 7 8.54 -5.50 -13.54
CA GLU A 7 7.61 -6.57 -13.95
C GLU A 7 6.23 -5.99 -14.26
N ILE A 8 5.76 -5.05 -13.43
CA ILE A 8 4.46 -4.40 -13.62
C ILE A 8 4.44 -3.58 -14.91
N THR A 9 5.49 -2.81 -15.17
CA THR A 9 5.58 -2.01 -16.41
C THR A 9 5.77 -2.89 -17.64
N ALA A 10 6.53 -3.98 -17.54
CA ALA A 10 6.65 -4.97 -18.61
C ALA A 10 5.30 -5.64 -18.95
N ALA A 11 4.43 -5.82 -17.95
CA ALA A 11 3.07 -6.32 -18.12
C ALA A 11 2.05 -5.22 -18.53
N GLY A 12 2.50 -4.01 -18.86
CA GLY A 12 1.65 -2.92 -19.33
C GLY A 12 0.99 -2.08 -18.23
N GLY A 13 1.34 -2.31 -16.96
CA GLY A 13 0.75 -1.61 -15.82
C GLY A 13 1.52 -0.38 -15.38
N ARG A 14 0.85 0.47 -14.62
CA ARG A 14 1.45 1.59 -13.87
C ARG A 14 0.98 1.56 -12.43
N VAL A 15 1.84 2.00 -11.52
CA VAL A 15 1.54 1.99 -10.07
C VAL A 15 1.26 3.41 -9.59
N VAL A 16 0.23 3.55 -8.77
CA VAL A 16 -0.07 4.77 -8.01
C VAL A 16 -0.39 4.38 -6.58
N GLY A 17 0.28 4.97 -5.61
CA GLY A 17 -0.12 4.91 -4.21
C GLY A 17 -1.16 6.00 -3.91
N ILE A 18 -2.07 5.73 -2.98
CA ILE A 18 -3.07 6.71 -2.51
C ILE A 18 -3.14 6.64 -0.99
N THR A 19 -3.06 7.78 -0.34
CA THR A 19 -3.11 7.91 1.13
C THR A 19 -3.91 9.14 1.56
N ILE A 20 -4.26 9.22 2.84
CA ILE A 20 -4.82 10.44 3.44
C ILE A 20 -3.75 11.48 3.80
N ASP A 21 -2.47 11.11 3.72
CA ASP A 21 -1.37 11.99 4.06
C ASP A 21 -1.25 13.18 3.10
N SER A 22 -0.69 14.26 3.58
CA SER A 22 -0.48 15.46 2.76
C SER A 22 0.55 15.23 1.65
N PRO A 23 0.53 16.05 0.58
CA PRO A 23 1.54 15.97 -0.48
C PRO A 23 2.98 16.08 0.03
N LEU A 24 3.23 16.89 1.07
CA LEU A 24 4.54 17.04 1.68
C LEU A 24 5.02 15.74 2.36
N GLN A 25 4.12 15.04 3.04
CA GLN A 25 4.40 13.76 3.69
C GLN A 25 4.63 12.67 2.65
N ASN A 26 3.80 12.62 1.61
CA ASN A 26 3.96 11.67 0.51
C ASN A 26 5.29 11.89 -0.24
N SER A 27 5.68 13.15 -0.53
CA SER A 27 6.99 13.47 -1.11
C SER A 27 8.14 12.98 -0.22
N ALA A 28 8.03 13.16 1.10
CA ALA A 28 9.04 12.68 2.05
C ALA A 28 9.14 11.14 2.04
N LEU A 29 8.01 10.42 1.95
CA LEU A 29 7.99 8.96 1.88
C LEU A 29 8.57 8.45 0.56
N ILE A 30 8.17 9.02 -0.57
CA ILE A 30 8.69 8.66 -1.89
C ILE A 30 10.21 8.83 -1.92
N SER A 31 10.71 9.99 -1.48
CA SER A 31 12.13 10.28 -1.42
C SER A 31 12.89 9.32 -0.50
N LYS A 32 12.32 9.02 0.67
CA LYS A 32 12.97 8.15 1.67
C LYS A 32 13.11 6.70 1.21
N LEU A 33 12.13 6.20 0.46
CA LEU A 33 12.08 4.81 -0.01
C LEU A 33 12.48 4.66 -1.48
N ASP A 34 12.86 5.75 -2.14
CA ASP A 34 13.20 5.78 -3.58
C ASP A 34 12.11 5.08 -4.43
N LEU A 35 10.85 5.49 -4.21
CA LEU A 35 9.74 4.86 -4.90
C LEU A 35 9.68 5.29 -6.37
N PRO A 36 9.58 4.34 -7.33
CA PRO A 36 9.54 4.65 -8.75
C PRO A 36 8.14 5.11 -9.24
N PHE A 37 7.19 5.32 -8.34
CA PHE A 37 5.82 5.72 -8.64
C PHE A 37 5.29 6.78 -7.66
N PRO A 38 4.31 7.58 -8.06
CA PRO A 38 3.73 8.62 -7.23
C PRO A 38 2.85 8.06 -6.11
N ILE A 39 2.74 8.83 -5.03
CA ILE A 39 1.71 8.67 -4.00
C ILE A 39 0.85 9.92 -3.99
N LEU A 40 -0.43 9.76 -4.25
CA LEU A 40 -1.42 10.84 -4.28
C LEU A 40 -2.06 11.03 -2.90
N SER A 41 -2.47 12.26 -2.62
CA SER A 41 -3.17 12.62 -1.39
C SER A 41 -4.67 12.61 -1.62
N ASP A 42 -5.41 11.95 -0.75
CA ASP A 42 -6.88 11.90 -0.70
C ASP A 42 -7.35 12.17 0.74
N PRO A 43 -7.08 13.39 1.28
CA PRO A 43 -7.26 13.68 2.71
C PRO A 43 -8.72 13.69 3.14
N ASP A 44 -9.65 13.99 2.26
CA ASP A 44 -11.10 13.94 2.49
C ASP A 44 -11.74 12.62 2.03
N ARG A 45 -10.95 11.72 1.44
CA ARG A 45 -11.30 10.36 0.96
C ARG A 45 -12.25 10.35 -0.24
N SER A 46 -12.59 11.50 -0.79
CA SER A 46 -13.59 11.62 -1.86
C SER A 46 -13.05 11.19 -3.23
N GLY A 47 -11.73 11.27 -3.44
CA GLY A 47 -11.09 11.00 -4.73
C GLY A 47 -10.99 9.51 -5.08
N ALA A 48 -10.66 8.69 -4.10
CA ALA A 48 -10.44 7.26 -4.33
C ALA A 48 -10.85 6.39 -3.14
N ILE A 49 -10.47 6.74 -1.90
CA ILE A 49 -10.64 5.87 -0.73
C ILE A 49 -12.11 5.49 -0.53
N THR A 50 -13.03 6.45 -0.56
CA THR A 50 -14.47 6.19 -0.46
C THR A 50 -15.03 5.56 -1.74
N PRO A 51 -14.75 6.08 -2.96
CA PRO A 51 -15.23 5.45 -4.19
C PRO A 51 -14.82 3.99 -4.36
N PHE A 52 -13.60 3.63 -3.95
CA PHE A 52 -13.15 2.23 -3.97
C PHE A 52 -13.64 1.41 -2.77
N GLY A 53 -14.37 1.98 -1.81
CA GLY A 53 -14.90 1.25 -0.65
C GLY A 53 -13.82 0.68 0.26
N VAL A 54 -12.67 1.35 0.37
CA VAL A 54 -11.52 0.88 1.15
C VAL A 54 -11.29 1.69 2.44
N ALA A 55 -12.20 2.57 2.81
CA ALA A 55 -12.12 3.30 4.08
C ALA A 55 -12.16 2.32 5.27
N ASP A 56 -11.31 2.53 6.26
CA ASP A 56 -11.37 1.84 7.54
C ASP A 56 -12.25 2.61 8.50
N GLU A 57 -13.51 2.24 8.57
CA GLU A 57 -14.50 2.88 9.46
C GLU A 57 -14.26 2.58 10.94
N LYS A 58 -13.42 1.60 11.27
CA LYS A 58 -13.06 1.25 12.65
C LYS A 58 -11.92 2.10 13.19
N ASP A 59 -11.12 2.71 12.32
CA ASP A 59 -10.05 3.63 12.72
C ASP A 59 -10.63 5.05 12.86
N GLU A 60 -10.42 5.70 14.00
CA GLU A 60 -10.91 7.07 14.27
C GLU A 60 -10.46 8.09 13.21
N ARG A 61 -9.35 7.86 12.55
CA ARG A 61 -8.82 8.69 11.47
C ARG A 61 -9.50 8.40 10.14
N ILE A 62 -10.30 7.33 10.05
CA ILE A 62 -10.91 6.82 8.83
C ILE A 62 -9.87 6.72 7.69
N ILE A 63 -8.75 6.07 7.99
CA ILE A 63 -7.70 5.79 7.00
C ILE A 63 -8.16 4.75 5.98
N ALA A 64 -7.41 4.58 4.90
CA ALA A 64 -7.65 3.46 4.00
C ALA A 64 -7.15 2.15 4.62
N ARG A 65 -7.94 1.08 4.52
CA ARG A 65 -7.43 -0.28 4.66
C ARG A 65 -6.39 -0.53 3.57
N PRO A 66 -5.33 -1.28 3.86
CA PRO A 66 -4.39 -1.65 2.81
C PRO A 66 -5.13 -2.40 1.71
N ALA A 67 -5.02 -1.92 0.48
CA ALA A 67 -5.71 -2.49 -0.66
C ALA A 67 -4.85 -2.44 -1.91
N THR A 68 -5.07 -3.39 -2.81
CA THR A 68 -4.53 -3.38 -4.17
C THR A 68 -5.70 -3.53 -5.13
N VAL A 69 -5.87 -2.55 -6.00
CA VAL A 69 -6.92 -2.54 -7.03
C VAL A 69 -6.26 -2.32 -8.38
N ILE A 70 -6.61 -3.12 -9.37
CA ILE A 70 -6.21 -2.92 -10.76
C ILE A 70 -7.45 -2.49 -11.54
N VAL A 71 -7.35 -1.38 -12.22
CA VAL A 71 -8.37 -0.89 -13.15
C VAL A 71 -7.79 -0.82 -14.55
N ASP A 72 -8.61 -1.10 -15.55
CA ASP A 72 -8.24 -0.92 -16.95
C ASP A 72 -8.39 0.54 -17.41
N SER A 73 -8.10 0.81 -18.69
CA SER A 73 -8.21 2.14 -19.27
C SER A 73 -9.64 2.68 -19.35
N SER A 74 -10.66 1.84 -19.18
CA SER A 74 -12.06 2.24 -19.08
C SER A 74 -12.49 2.59 -17.67
N GLY A 75 -11.63 2.33 -16.67
CA GLY A 75 -11.95 2.44 -15.25
C GLY A 75 -12.62 1.19 -14.68
N SER A 76 -12.74 0.11 -15.47
CA SER A 76 -13.30 -1.15 -14.98
C SER A 76 -12.30 -1.87 -14.09
N GLU A 77 -12.77 -2.38 -12.98
CA GLU A 77 -11.97 -3.12 -12.02
C GLU A 77 -11.69 -4.53 -12.53
N ILE A 78 -10.39 -4.88 -12.59
CA ILE A 78 -9.90 -6.18 -13.06
C ILE A 78 -9.48 -7.07 -11.90
N PHE A 79 -8.97 -6.46 -10.84
CA PHE A 79 -8.49 -7.16 -9.66
C PHE A 79 -8.72 -6.32 -8.42
N ARG A 80 -9.08 -6.98 -7.32
CA ARG A 80 -9.22 -6.35 -6.02
C ARG A 80 -8.72 -7.28 -4.91
N PHE A 81 -7.92 -6.72 -4.05
CA PHE A 81 -7.66 -7.25 -2.72
C PHE A 81 -7.78 -6.11 -1.69
N VAL A 82 -8.51 -6.34 -0.62
CA VAL A 82 -8.63 -5.42 0.50
C VAL A 82 -8.29 -6.18 1.77
N SER A 83 -7.25 -5.75 2.46
CA SER A 83 -6.80 -6.36 3.72
C SER A 83 -7.88 -6.23 4.80
N ARG A 84 -7.96 -7.22 5.69
CA ARG A 84 -8.80 -7.15 6.89
C ARG A 84 -8.27 -6.12 7.87
N ASP A 85 -6.93 -6.01 7.95
CA ASP A 85 -6.21 -5.07 8.80
C ASP A 85 -4.84 -4.71 8.20
N PHE A 86 -4.03 -3.95 8.93
CA PHE A 86 -2.71 -3.49 8.46
C PHE A 86 -1.67 -4.61 8.31
N ALA A 87 -1.86 -5.75 8.97
CA ALA A 87 -0.93 -6.90 8.94
C ALA A 87 -1.27 -7.88 7.82
N ASP A 88 -2.54 -7.98 7.44
CA ASP A 88 -3.02 -8.83 6.35
C ASP A 88 -2.62 -8.20 5.00
N ARG A 89 -1.59 -8.75 4.37
CA ARG A 89 -1.04 -8.24 3.11
C ARG A 89 -1.04 -9.33 2.05
N ILE A 90 -1.61 -9.01 0.88
CA ILE A 90 -1.44 -9.87 -0.30
C ILE A 90 0.04 -9.89 -0.71
N THR A 91 0.48 -11.02 -1.23
CA THR A 91 1.71 -11.04 -2.03
C THR A 91 1.43 -10.32 -3.35
N GLU A 92 2.41 -9.58 -3.86
CA GLU A 92 2.26 -8.89 -5.14
C GLU A 92 2.08 -9.86 -6.33
N ASP A 93 2.33 -11.16 -6.14
CA ASP A 93 2.21 -12.19 -7.18
C ASP A 93 0.82 -12.20 -7.82
N SER A 94 -0.25 -12.27 -7.00
CA SER A 94 -1.62 -12.31 -7.52
C SER A 94 -1.98 -11.06 -8.33
N ALA A 95 -1.49 -9.89 -7.93
CA ALA A 95 -1.74 -8.66 -8.67
C ALA A 95 -0.96 -8.62 -9.99
N VAL A 96 0.30 -9.07 -9.98
CA VAL A 96 1.14 -9.14 -11.19
C VAL A 96 0.61 -10.19 -12.15
N GLU A 97 0.16 -11.35 -11.68
CA GLU A 97 -0.47 -12.39 -12.50
C GLU A 97 -1.76 -11.89 -13.14
N ALA A 98 -2.63 -11.21 -12.38
CA ALA A 98 -3.86 -10.63 -12.89
C ALA A 98 -3.57 -9.60 -14.01
N LEU A 99 -2.55 -8.76 -13.81
CA LEU A 99 -2.13 -7.78 -14.80
C LEU A 99 -1.55 -8.45 -16.06
N ALA A 100 -0.67 -9.43 -15.89
CA ALA A 100 -0.07 -10.19 -16.99
C ALA A 100 -1.13 -10.92 -17.82
N GLY A 101 -2.19 -11.41 -17.17
CA GLY A 101 -3.34 -12.05 -17.82
C GLY A 101 -4.10 -11.18 -18.82
N LEU A 102 -3.92 -9.85 -18.75
CA LEU A 102 -4.54 -8.92 -19.71
C LEU A 102 -3.82 -8.92 -21.08
N GLY A 103 -2.62 -9.47 -21.18
CA GLY A 103 -1.86 -9.53 -22.43
C GLY A 103 -1.47 -8.17 -23.02
N LEU A 104 -1.32 -7.16 -22.17
CA LEU A 104 -0.96 -5.80 -22.59
C LEU A 104 0.52 -5.73 -23.02
N GLY A 105 0.83 -4.84 -23.94
CA GLY A 105 2.22 -4.52 -24.28
C GLY A 105 2.92 -3.73 -23.16
N PRO A 106 4.25 -3.79 -23.10
CA PRO A 106 5.03 -3.04 -22.10
C PRO A 106 4.71 -1.55 -22.11
N THR A 107 4.75 -0.94 -20.93
CA THR A 107 4.64 0.51 -20.75
C THR A 107 5.84 1.07 -20.00
N THR A 108 5.91 2.38 -19.89
CA THR A 108 6.90 3.07 -19.08
C THR A 108 6.21 3.91 -18.01
N GLN A 109 6.85 4.04 -16.89
CA GLN A 109 6.43 4.95 -15.83
C GLN A 109 7.67 5.70 -15.34
N GLU A 110 7.67 7.02 -15.52
CA GLU A 110 8.74 7.85 -14.99
C GLU A 110 8.62 7.99 -13.47
N ALA A 111 9.76 8.05 -12.80
CA ALA A 111 9.80 8.36 -11.38
C ALA A 111 9.16 9.72 -11.12
N PRO A 112 8.43 9.89 -10.01
CA PRO A 112 7.74 11.14 -9.73
C PRO A 112 8.72 12.28 -9.49
N GLN A 113 8.42 13.45 -10.05
CA GLN A 113 9.13 14.67 -9.69
C GLN A 113 8.69 15.09 -8.29
N LEU A 114 9.63 15.10 -7.35
CA LEU A 114 9.36 15.42 -5.97
C LEU A 114 9.29 16.94 -5.79
N GLY A 115 8.21 17.40 -5.18
CA GLY A 115 8.09 18.75 -4.65
C GLY A 115 8.76 18.90 -3.26
N PRO A 116 8.46 19.99 -2.55
CA PRO A 116 8.88 20.12 -1.16
C PRO A 116 8.44 18.91 -0.33
N ALA A 117 9.32 18.46 0.58
CA ALA A 117 9.08 17.29 1.41
C ALA A 117 9.17 17.65 2.89
N SER A 118 8.22 17.19 3.68
CA SER A 118 8.23 17.34 5.13
C SER A 118 7.55 16.13 5.77
N PRO A 119 8.30 15.31 6.52
CA PRO A 119 7.70 14.19 7.23
C PRO A 119 6.75 14.70 8.31
N GLY A 120 5.71 13.93 8.60
CA GLY A 120 4.79 14.24 9.68
C GLY A 120 5.46 14.12 11.07
N PRO A 121 4.87 14.72 12.10
CA PRO A 121 5.46 14.72 13.46
C PRO A 121 5.51 13.34 14.13
N ARG A 122 4.81 12.36 13.56
CA ARG A 122 4.76 10.97 14.07
C ARG A 122 5.55 10.00 13.19
N VAL A 123 6.43 10.51 12.32
CA VAL A 123 7.22 9.63 11.45
C VAL A 123 8.16 8.76 12.28
N LEU A 124 8.13 7.46 12.03
CA LEU A 124 9.07 6.53 12.63
C LEU A 124 10.35 6.51 11.77
N PRO A 125 11.55 6.77 12.34
CA PRO A 125 12.80 6.59 11.63
C PRO A 125 12.93 5.17 11.09
N ILE A 126 13.48 5.02 9.88
CA ILE A 126 13.52 3.70 9.22
C ILE A 126 14.36 2.68 9.99
N GLU A 127 15.41 3.14 10.66
CA GLU A 127 16.26 2.34 11.52
C GLU A 127 15.51 1.74 12.73
N HIS A 128 14.40 2.33 13.12
CA HIS A 128 13.54 1.84 14.21
C HIS A 128 12.51 0.80 13.74
N LEU A 129 12.28 0.64 12.43
CA LEU A 129 11.31 -0.33 11.92
C LEU A 129 11.68 -1.77 12.29
N ARG A 130 12.96 -2.12 12.17
CA ARG A 130 13.42 -3.49 12.47
C ARG A 130 13.20 -3.88 13.94
N PRO A 131 13.63 -3.09 14.95
CA PRO A 131 13.34 -3.42 16.35
C PRO A 131 11.83 -3.36 16.66
N TYR A 132 11.08 -2.43 16.03
CA TYR A 132 9.63 -2.34 16.19
C TYR A 132 8.92 -3.64 15.74
N TYR A 133 9.15 -4.11 14.52
CA TYR A 133 8.54 -5.35 14.02
C TYR A 133 9.05 -6.59 14.73
N ARG A 134 10.30 -6.60 15.18
CA ARG A 134 10.83 -7.68 16.00
C ARG A 134 10.11 -7.75 17.36
N GLY A 135 9.86 -6.62 17.98
CA GLY A 135 9.06 -6.53 19.22
C GLY A 135 7.63 -7.01 19.01
N ALA A 136 6.96 -6.56 17.95
CA ALA A 136 5.62 -7.00 17.60
C ALA A 136 5.55 -8.53 17.40
N ARG A 137 6.51 -9.12 16.66
CA ARG A 137 6.60 -10.57 16.48
C ARG A 137 6.72 -11.32 17.82
N PHE A 138 7.56 -10.87 18.74
CA PHE A 138 7.68 -11.50 20.05
C PHE A 138 6.40 -11.37 20.87
N ALA A 139 5.71 -10.22 20.78
CA ALA A 139 4.43 -10.03 21.46
C ALA A 139 3.37 -11.01 20.92
N VAL A 140 3.26 -11.18 19.61
CA VAL A 140 2.35 -12.16 18.99
C VAL A 140 2.67 -13.57 19.46
N ILE A 141 3.94 -14.01 19.40
CA ILE A 141 4.34 -15.35 19.87
C ILE A 141 4.00 -15.55 21.37
N ALA A 142 4.16 -14.53 22.20
CA ALA A 142 3.83 -14.62 23.62
C ALA A 142 2.32 -14.72 23.83
N LEU A 143 1.52 -13.98 23.05
CA LEU A 143 0.06 -14.03 23.09
C LEU A 143 -0.49 -15.38 22.62
N SER A 144 -0.02 -15.90 21.48
CA SER A 144 -0.42 -17.22 20.99
C SER A 144 -0.12 -18.34 22.01
N ARG A 145 1.02 -18.26 22.70
CA ARG A 145 1.34 -19.23 23.75
C ARG A 145 0.46 -19.13 24.99
N ARG A 146 0.01 -17.92 25.31
CA ARG A 146 -0.85 -17.66 26.48
C ARG A 146 -2.31 -17.89 26.21
N PHE A 147 -2.73 -17.70 24.98
CA PHE A 147 -4.11 -17.78 24.51
C PHE A 147 -4.14 -18.60 23.20
N PRO A 148 -4.09 -19.95 23.29
CA PRO A 148 -4.03 -20.82 22.12
C PRO A 148 -5.23 -20.66 21.15
N GLU A 149 -6.38 -20.20 21.66
CA GLU A 149 -7.59 -19.92 20.90
C GLU A 149 -7.43 -18.83 19.83
N ILE A 150 -6.40 -17.98 19.95
CA ILE A 150 -6.11 -16.93 18.96
C ILE A 150 -5.59 -17.52 17.63
N ASP A 151 -4.95 -18.68 17.67
CA ASP A 151 -4.38 -19.33 16.48
C ASP A 151 -5.46 -19.96 15.57
N GLU A 152 -6.70 -20.16 16.07
CA GLU A 152 -7.81 -20.74 15.29
C GLU A 152 -8.50 -19.71 14.38
N GLU A 153 -8.28 -18.41 14.59
CA GLU A 153 -8.88 -17.32 13.80
C GLU A 153 -7.88 -16.61 12.85
N ALA A 154 -6.62 -17.01 12.85
CA ALA A 154 -5.56 -16.42 12.05
C ALA A 154 -5.28 -17.21 10.78
#